data_d553445f6fdcbcdffc2d868b0c921339
#
_entry.id   d553445f6fdcbcdffc2d868b0c921339
#
_cell.length_a   1.000
_cell.length_b   1.000
_cell.length_c   1.000
_cell.angle_alpha   90.00
_cell.angle_beta   90.00
_cell.angle_gamma   90.00
#
_symmetry.space_group_name_H-M   'P 1'
#
loop_
_entity.id
_entity.type
_entity.pdbx_description
1 polymer ?
#
loop_
_entity_poly.entity_id
_entity_poly.type
_entity_poly.pdbx_seq_one_letter_code
_entity_poly.pdbx_strand_id
1 'polypeptide(L)'
;MGDVDAAADRGVDLSDVRSAARIRVVAPADLSEAEAAAWRELRATSGTPANPFMEPEFTRAVGRVRPRSRIAVVRAADRDGDGDGDGAEPVGFFPYEKGPLGRGRAIGMGVSDCQGAVLRPGLRLTARELLRACSLSAWEFDNLEAGQDLFVPSAAEEFASPVIDISQGYEAYEAVLRAQSPKFLRTTTAKERRLGRQTGGTRFVFDERDPRALRTLMEWKSAQYRRTGRRDRFAQEWITELVRQLAATRTPGCSGVLSVLYAADRPVAAHFGLRSRTVLSCWFPAYDPEFAKFSPGLILHLRMAEAAAAEGIGLLDLGRGAAEYKDALKTGALRVYEGSSVRPGPRAAVSWLGREPARRAHGFVRNRPRLAGYAQRTLNQVGRLRER
;
A
#
# COMPACT_ATOMS: atom_id res chain seq x y z
N MET A 1 -16.66 -23.12 66.77
CA MET A 1 -15.22 -23.49 66.79
C MET A 1 -14.82 -23.74 65.36
N GLY A 2 -14.04 -22.87 64.80
CA GLY A 2 -13.48 -22.97 63.45
C GLY A 2 -13.65 -21.67 62.64
N ASP A 3 -12.81 -20.66 62.98
CA ASP A 3 -12.58 -19.49 62.13
C ASP A 3 -12.11 -19.94 60.74
N VAL A 4 -12.70 -19.39 59.70
CA VAL A 4 -12.17 -19.38 58.35
C VAL A 4 -11.89 -17.95 57.93
N ASP A 5 -10.64 -17.65 57.91
CA ASP A 5 -9.95 -16.44 57.55
C ASP A 5 -10.45 -15.80 56.24
N ALA A 6 -10.84 -14.58 56.31
CA ALA A 6 -11.13 -13.71 55.18
C ALA A 6 -9.80 -13.20 54.59
N ALA A 7 -9.31 -13.86 53.53
CA ALA A 7 -8.23 -13.33 52.70
C ALA A 7 -8.75 -12.17 51.88
N ALA A 8 -8.35 -10.98 52.27
CA ALA A 8 -8.63 -9.74 51.57
C ALA A 8 -8.10 -9.78 50.11
N ASP A 9 -9.03 -9.74 49.18
CA ASP A 9 -8.79 -9.44 47.75
C ASP A 9 -8.19 -8.03 47.64
N ARG A 10 -6.89 -7.94 47.52
CA ARG A 10 -6.19 -6.71 47.13
C ARG A 10 -6.42 -6.48 45.65
N GLY A 11 -7.52 -5.78 45.36
CA GLY A 11 -7.76 -5.22 44.04
C GLY A 11 -6.52 -4.44 43.60
N VAL A 12 -5.83 -4.94 42.60
CA VAL A 12 -4.80 -4.19 41.90
C VAL A 12 -5.49 -3.00 41.22
N ASP A 13 -5.23 -1.82 41.75
CA ASP A 13 -5.67 -0.55 41.18
C ASP A 13 -5.05 -0.39 39.80
N LEU A 14 -5.86 -0.61 38.73
CA LEU A 14 -5.47 -0.46 37.34
C LEU A 14 -5.47 1.00 36.86
N SER A 15 -5.60 1.97 37.79
CA SER A 15 -5.76 3.38 37.44
C SER A 15 -4.46 4.15 37.23
N ASP A 16 -3.26 3.58 37.49
CA ASP A 16 -2.01 4.33 37.49
C ASP A 16 -0.86 3.73 36.66
N VAL A 17 -1.07 3.55 35.35
CA VAL A 17 0.04 3.52 34.40
C VAL A 17 -0.33 4.24 33.12
N ARG A 18 -0.42 5.56 33.15
CA ARG A 18 -0.26 6.39 31.98
C ARG A 18 1.23 6.36 31.60
N SER A 19 1.64 5.33 30.89
CA SER A 19 2.93 5.31 30.24
C SER A 19 2.90 6.35 29.10
N ALA A 20 3.31 7.57 29.38
CA ALA A 20 3.37 8.63 28.37
C ALA A 20 4.43 8.23 27.34
N ALA A 21 4.00 7.75 26.18
CA ALA A 21 4.92 7.45 25.08
C ALA A 21 5.68 8.71 24.68
N ARG A 22 7.01 8.61 24.55
CA ARG A 22 7.84 9.68 23.98
C ARG A 22 7.85 9.55 22.47
N ILE A 23 7.67 10.67 21.76
CA ILE A 23 7.57 10.67 20.30
C ILE A 23 8.61 11.65 19.74
N ARG A 24 9.57 11.12 18.99
CA ARG A 24 10.56 11.89 18.24
C ARG A 24 10.21 11.88 16.74
N VAL A 25 10.28 13.01 16.09
CA VAL A 25 10.00 13.12 14.65
C VAL A 25 11.30 13.31 13.89
N VAL A 26 11.55 12.44 12.92
CA VAL A 26 12.78 12.44 12.11
C VAL A 26 12.47 12.48 10.61
N ALA A 27 13.43 12.86 9.78
CA ALA A 27 13.36 12.59 8.37
C ALA A 27 13.66 11.10 8.08
N PRO A 28 13.12 10.50 7.00
CA PRO A 28 13.40 9.10 6.66
C PRO A 28 14.89 8.77 6.47
N ALA A 29 15.71 9.76 6.10
CA ALA A 29 17.15 9.60 5.97
C ALA A 29 17.87 9.49 7.35
N ASP A 30 17.26 10.07 8.39
CA ASP A 30 17.81 10.09 9.74
C ASP A 30 17.36 8.90 10.60
N LEU A 31 16.57 8.00 10.05
CA LEU A 31 16.17 6.75 10.72
C LEU A 31 17.41 5.84 10.82
N SER A 32 17.85 5.54 12.03
CA SER A 32 18.99 4.65 12.26
C SER A 32 18.72 3.22 11.82
N GLU A 33 19.77 2.41 11.60
CA GLU A 33 19.58 0.99 11.25
C GLU A 33 19.00 0.18 12.41
N ALA A 34 19.29 0.54 13.65
CA ALA A 34 18.68 -0.08 14.83
C ALA A 34 17.17 0.18 14.87
N GLU A 35 16.74 1.42 14.60
CA GLU A 35 15.31 1.77 14.52
C GLU A 35 14.62 1.08 13.33
N ALA A 36 15.28 0.98 12.18
CA ALA A 36 14.77 0.25 11.05
C ALA A 36 14.64 -1.27 11.33
N ALA A 37 15.58 -1.84 12.09
CA ALA A 37 15.49 -3.24 12.52
C ALA A 37 14.31 -3.46 13.49
N ALA A 38 14.12 -2.59 14.48
CA ALA A 38 12.98 -2.62 15.39
C ALA A 38 11.64 -2.46 14.65
N TRP A 39 11.61 -1.62 13.61
CA TRP A 39 10.43 -1.48 12.76
C TRP A 39 10.07 -2.80 12.07
N ARG A 40 11.05 -3.45 11.43
CA ARG A 40 10.84 -4.75 10.74
C ARG A 40 10.37 -5.83 11.73
N GLU A 41 10.90 -5.82 12.95
CA GLU A 41 10.48 -6.76 14.00
C GLU A 41 9.03 -6.53 14.44
N LEU A 42 8.63 -5.28 14.68
CA LEU A 42 7.23 -4.93 14.96
C LEU A 42 6.30 -5.34 13.82
N ARG A 43 6.73 -5.22 12.56
CA ARG A 43 5.94 -5.72 11.41
C ARG A 43 5.84 -7.22 11.41
N ALA A 44 6.92 -7.93 11.67
CA ALA A 44 6.91 -9.39 11.68
C ALA A 44 5.97 -9.99 12.76
N THR A 45 5.76 -9.26 13.85
CA THR A 45 4.91 -9.68 14.99
C THR A 45 3.49 -9.09 14.95
N SER A 46 3.14 -8.29 13.95
CA SER A 46 1.87 -7.53 13.91
C SER A 46 0.61 -8.38 13.64
N GLY A 47 0.75 -9.65 13.22
CA GLY A 47 -0.38 -10.50 12.84
C GLY A 47 -1.12 -10.10 11.55
N THR A 48 -0.72 -9.01 10.89
CA THR A 48 -1.24 -8.59 9.58
C THR A 48 -0.31 -9.05 8.45
N PRO A 49 -0.79 -9.18 7.20
CA PRO A 49 0.07 -9.51 6.07
C PRO A 49 1.27 -8.55 5.99
N ALA A 50 2.47 -9.10 5.79
CA ALA A 50 3.70 -8.31 5.73
C ALA A 50 3.77 -7.47 4.43
N ASN A 51 2.86 -6.52 4.27
CA ASN A 51 2.76 -5.68 3.07
C ASN A 51 4.00 -4.78 2.94
N PRO A 52 4.75 -4.83 1.82
CA PRO A 52 6.01 -4.10 1.64
C PRO A 52 5.88 -2.57 1.67
N PHE A 53 4.69 -2.01 1.44
CA PHE A 53 4.45 -0.57 1.61
C PHE A 53 4.54 -0.09 3.06
N MET A 54 4.46 -1.00 4.02
CA MET A 54 4.56 -0.69 5.46
C MET A 54 5.97 -0.85 6.01
N GLU A 55 6.95 -1.18 5.16
CA GLU A 55 8.34 -1.39 5.56
C GLU A 55 9.16 -0.07 5.55
N PRO A 56 10.21 0.02 6.37
CA PRO A 56 11.05 1.23 6.44
C PRO A 56 11.73 1.56 5.10
N GLU A 57 12.03 0.57 4.27
CA GLU A 57 12.65 0.74 2.96
C GLU A 57 11.75 1.54 2.00
N PHE A 58 10.44 1.25 1.98
CA PHE A 58 9.49 2.03 1.20
C PHE A 58 9.43 3.47 1.68
N THR A 59 9.34 3.67 3.00
CA THR A 59 9.32 5.02 3.59
C THR A 59 10.60 5.80 3.29
N ARG A 60 11.78 5.15 3.34
CA ARG A 60 13.06 5.76 2.96
C ARG A 60 13.09 6.12 1.47
N ALA A 61 12.59 5.25 0.60
CA ALA A 61 12.53 5.54 -0.83
C ALA A 61 11.61 6.72 -1.14
N VAL A 62 10.43 6.79 -0.52
CA VAL A 62 9.55 7.96 -0.63
C VAL A 62 10.23 9.21 -0.08
N GLY A 63 10.93 9.12 1.05
CA GLY A 63 11.66 10.24 1.65
C GLY A 63 12.68 10.89 0.73
N ARG A 64 13.36 10.11 -0.11
CA ARG A 64 14.34 10.61 -1.09
C ARG A 64 13.70 11.46 -2.20
N VAL A 65 12.47 11.14 -2.59
CA VAL A 65 11.74 11.85 -3.67
C VAL A 65 10.68 12.83 -3.15
N ARG A 66 10.37 12.77 -1.85
CA ARG A 66 9.37 13.61 -1.19
C ARG A 66 9.96 14.21 0.10
N PRO A 67 10.64 15.37 0.03
CA PRO A 67 11.42 15.94 1.15
C PRO A 67 10.61 16.27 2.41
N ARG A 68 9.27 16.33 2.27
CA ARG A 68 8.36 16.58 3.42
C ARG A 68 7.94 15.31 4.16
N SER A 69 8.49 14.15 3.79
CA SER A 69 8.28 12.88 4.51
C SER A 69 8.90 12.94 5.90
N ARG A 70 8.19 12.38 6.87
CA ARG A 70 8.61 12.31 8.28
C ARG A 70 8.22 10.96 8.85
N ILE A 71 8.91 10.57 9.90
CA ILE A 71 8.62 9.40 10.72
C ILE A 71 8.51 9.86 12.16
N ALA A 72 7.39 9.58 12.82
CA ALA A 72 7.33 9.65 14.26
C ALA A 72 7.80 8.31 14.83
N VAL A 73 8.90 8.33 15.56
CA VAL A 73 9.44 7.20 16.32
C VAL A 73 8.84 7.28 17.71
N VAL A 74 8.07 6.26 18.09
CA VAL A 74 7.39 6.15 19.37
C VAL A 74 8.19 5.24 20.27
N ARG A 75 8.57 5.72 21.46
CA ARG A 75 9.30 4.97 22.50
C ARG A 75 8.43 4.84 23.75
N ALA A 76 8.55 3.74 24.47
CA ALA A 76 7.93 3.63 25.79
C ALA A 76 8.55 4.67 26.73
N ALA A 77 7.74 5.25 27.62
CA ALA A 77 8.32 6.05 28.69
C ALA A 77 8.99 5.13 29.72
N ASP A 78 10.21 5.47 30.12
CA ASP A 78 10.90 4.78 31.21
C ASP A 78 10.10 5.00 32.51
N ARG A 79 9.96 3.90 33.30
CA ARG A 79 9.32 3.96 34.63
C ARG A 79 10.15 4.75 35.65
N ASP A 80 11.44 4.87 35.42
CA ASP A 80 12.40 5.41 36.37
C ASP A 80 13.05 6.72 35.86
N GLY A 81 12.30 7.66 35.46
CA GLY A 81 12.48 9.11 35.24
C GLY A 81 13.86 9.74 34.94
N ASP A 82 14.98 9.04 34.96
CA ASP A 82 16.32 9.61 35.01
C ASP A 82 17.24 9.32 33.79
N GLY A 83 16.70 8.76 32.72
CA GLY A 83 17.47 8.54 31.48
C GLY A 83 17.14 9.54 30.39
N ASP A 84 18.14 9.99 29.65
CA ASP A 84 18.04 10.88 28.48
C ASP A 84 17.23 10.24 27.32
N GLY A 85 16.36 9.28 27.63
CA GLY A 85 15.27 8.65 26.86
C GLY A 85 15.56 8.21 25.42
N ASP A 86 16.77 8.43 24.91
CA ASP A 86 17.16 8.03 23.54
C ASP A 86 17.57 6.54 23.47
N GLY A 87 17.78 5.90 24.65
CA GLY A 87 18.14 4.49 24.79
C GLY A 87 16.93 3.53 24.83
N ALA A 88 15.70 3.99 25.07
CA ALA A 88 14.54 3.12 25.12
C ALA A 88 14.20 2.56 23.74
N GLU A 89 13.89 1.24 23.70
CA GLU A 89 13.53 0.56 22.46
C GLU A 89 12.28 1.17 21.81
N PRO A 90 12.28 1.39 20.47
CA PRO A 90 11.10 1.85 19.76
C PRO A 90 9.94 0.87 19.88
N VAL A 91 8.75 1.38 20.21
CA VAL A 91 7.50 0.63 20.29
C VAL A 91 6.53 0.98 19.20
N GLY A 92 6.92 1.89 18.28
CA GLY A 92 6.09 2.22 17.13
C GLY A 92 6.72 3.21 16.18
N PHE A 93 6.19 3.21 14.97
CA PHE A 93 6.60 4.07 13.86
C PHE A 93 5.36 4.56 13.11
N PHE A 94 5.33 5.86 12.83
CA PHE A 94 4.26 6.47 12.05
C PHE A 94 4.85 7.30 10.92
N PRO A 95 4.89 6.74 9.69
CA PRO A 95 5.38 7.46 8.52
C PRO A 95 4.27 8.34 7.92
N TYR A 96 4.63 9.57 7.55
CA TYR A 96 3.69 10.52 6.95
C TYR A 96 4.39 11.57 6.10
N GLU A 97 3.65 12.24 5.22
CA GLU A 97 4.07 13.44 4.50
C GLU A 97 3.44 14.67 5.15
N LYS A 98 4.24 15.68 5.53
CA LYS A 98 3.77 16.91 6.17
C LYS A 98 3.50 18.00 5.13
N GLY A 99 2.25 18.43 5.03
CA GLY A 99 1.81 19.52 4.19
C GLY A 99 1.69 20.87 4.92
N PRO A 100 1.22 21.90 4.22
CA PRO A 100 0.93 23.22 4.81
C PRO A 100 -0.13 23.14 5.92
N LEU A 101 -0.11 24.08 6.85
CA LEU A 101 -1.05 24.21 7.98
C LEU A 101 -1.13 22.97 8.89
N GLY A 102 -0.08 22.15 8.90
CA GLY A 102 -0.04 20.91 9.67
C GLY A 102 -0.90 19.78 9.11
N ARG A 103 -1.23 19.81 7.81
CA ARG A 103 -1.92 18.69 7.16
C ARG A 103 -0.91 17.57 6.91
N GLY A 104 -1.24 16.40 7.40
CA GLY A 104 -0.52 15.16 7.12
C GLY A 104 -1.21 14.36 6.03
N ARG A 105 -0.44 13.55 5.32
CA ARG A 105 -0.91 12.52 4.41
C ARG A 105 -0.16 11.23 4.70
N ALA A 106 -0.80 10.11 4.43
CA ALA A 106 -0.09 8.84 4.46
C ALA A 106 1.11 8.84 3.51
N ILE A 107 2.17 8.15 3.89
CA ILE A 107 3.39 8.09 3.09
C ILE A 107 3.11 7.51 1.71
N GLY A 108 3.56 8.19 0.64
CA GLY A 108 3.30 7.78 -0.73
C GLY A 108 1.81 7.79 -1.11
N MET A 109 0.96 8.58 -0.43
CA MET A 109 -0.47 8.66 -0.72
C MET A 109 -0.77 8.91 -2.20
N GLY A 110 -1.70 8.14 -2.75
CA GLY A 110 -2.03 8.12 -4.17
C GLY A 110 -1.21 7.11 -4.99
N VAL A 111 -0.17 6.50 -4.42
CA VAL A 111 0.58 5.39 -5.05
C VAL A 111 0.83 4.22 -4.09
N SER A 112 0.89 4.41 -2.77
CA SER A 112 0.97 3.31 -1.81
C SER A 112 -0.38 2.62 -1.65
N ASP A 113 -0.39 1.30 -1.73
CA ASP A 113 -1.63 0.49 -1.63
C ASP A 113 -1.86 -0.07 -0.22
N CYS A 114 -0.96 0.22 0.75
CA CYS A 114 -1.12 -0.10 2.16
C CYS A 114 -0.51 1.03 3.01
N GLN A 115 -1.25 1.49 4.03
CA GLN A 115 -0.90 2.66 4.83
C GLN A 115 -1.28 2.44 6.29
N GLY A 116 -0.55 3.09 7.21
CA GLY A 116 -0.86 3.04 8.63
C GLY A 116 0.33 3.43 9.50
N ALA A 117 0.17 3.19 10.80
CA ALA A 117 1.25 3.17 11.77
C ALA A 117 1.66 1.72 12.06
N VAL A 118 2.91 1.50 12.41
CA VAL A 118 3.40 0.23 12.93
C VAL A 118 3.58 0.40 14.43
N LEU A 119 2.72 -0.20 15.22
CA LEU A 119 2.69 -0.03 16.67
C LEU A 119 2.73 -1.38 17.37
N ARG A 120 3.38 -1.43 18.52
CA ARG A 120 3.33 -2.60 19.42
C ARG A 120 1.87 -2.84 19.83
N PRO A 121 1.36 -4.08 19.75
CA PRO A 121 0.03 -4.41 20.27
C PRO A 121 -0.15 -3.97 21.73
N GLY A 122 -1.31 -3.41 22.06
CA GLY A 122 -1.62 -2.94 23.41
C GLY A 122 -0.98 -1.61 23.83
N LEU A 123 -0.24 -0.93 22.92
CA LEU A 123 0.28 0.41 23.20
C LEU A 123 -0.86 1.39 23.47
N ARG A 124 -0.85 2.03 24.63
CA ARG A 124 -1.83 3.07 25.00
C ARG A 124 -1.42 4.40 24.38
N LEU A 125 -1.88 4.65 23.16
CA LEU A 125 -1.65 5.88 22.41
C LEU A 125 -2.94 6.24 21.67
N THR A 126 -3.31 7.52 21.69
CA THR A 126 -4.45 8.01 20.90
C THR A 126 -4.01 8.69 19.61
N ALA A 127 -4.85 8.66 18.58
CA ALA A 127 -4.59 9.41 17.34
C ALA A 127 -4.35 10.90 17.62
N ARG A 128 -5.05 11.48 18.59
CA ARG A 128 -4.90 12.88 19.00
C ARG A 128 -3.50 13.18 19.56
N GLU A 129 -2.96 12.30 20.39
CA GLU A 129 -1.61 12.45 20.98
C GLU A 129 -0.55 12.33 19.90
N LEU A 130 -0.66 11.29 19.03
CA LEU A 130 0.25 11.08 17.91
C LEU A 130 0.26 12.27 16.94
N LEU A 131 -0.91 12.75 16.52
CA LEU A 131 -1.03 13.92 15.65
C LEU A 131 -0.49 15.19 16.30
N ARG A 132 -0.68 15.37 17.64
CA ARG A 132 -0.13 16.51 18.39
C ARG A 132 1.39 16.49 18.36
N ALA A 133 2.01 15.34 18.66
CA ALA A 133 3.47 15.19 18.67
C ALA A 133 4.08 15.45 17.27
N CYS A 134 3.40 15.04 16.21
CA CYS A 134 3.78 15.32 14.83
C CYS A 134 3.49 16.75 14.36
N SER A 135 2.88 17.60 15.22
CA SER A 135 2.37 18.94 14.85
C SER A 135 1.41 18.90 13.66
N LEU A 136 0.59 17.83 13.58
CA LEU A 136 -0.43 17.67 12.57
C LEU A 136 -1.79 18.16 13.08
N SER A 137 -2.55 18.84 12.21
CA SER A 137 -3.95 19.20 12.43
C SER A 137 -4.90 18.11 11.92
N ALA A 138 -4.47 17.37 10.90
CA ALA A 138 -5.18 16.20 10.35
C ALA A 138 -4.19 15.28 9.65
N TRP A 139 -4.53 14.00 9.53
CA TRP A 139 -3.83 13.02 8.72
C TRP A 139 -4.80 12.29 7.78
N GLU A 140 -4.51 12.30 6.48
CA GLU A 140 -5.34 11.73 5.42
C GLU A 140 -4.73 10.43 4.91
N PHE A 141 -5.60 9.47 4.61
CA PHE A 141 -5.23 8.16 4.07
C PHE A 141 -6.25 7.71 3.01
N ASP A 142 -5.80 6.92 2.05
CA ASP A 142 -6.62 6.35 0.97
C ASP A 142 -6.50 4.82 0.83
N ASN A 143 -5.62 4.18 1.60
CA ASN A 143 -5.47 2.74 1.69
C ASN A 143 -5.00 2.32 3.10
N LEU A 144 -5.69 2.79 4.14
CA LEU A 144 -5.38 2.41 5.52
C LEU A 144 -5.61 0.91 5.70
N GLU A 145 -4.60 0.19 6.21
CA GLU A 145 -4.66 -1.24 6.49
C GLU A 145 -5.73 -1.56 7.55
N ALA A 146 -6.40 -2.70 7.44
CA ALA A 146 -7.25 -3.21 8.51
C ALA A 146 -6.42 -3.49 9.78
N GLY A 147 -7.02 -3.38 10.96
CA GLY A 147 -6.31 -3.53 12.25
C GLY A 147 -5.63 -2.25 12.74
N GLN A 148 -5.78 -1.13 12.02
CA GLN A 148 -5.32 0.19 12.47
C GLN A 148 -6.35 0.84 13.42
N ASP A 149 -6.57 0.24 14.62
CA ASP A 149 -7.60 0.65 15.59
C ASP A 149 -7.52 2.14 15.96
N LEU A 150 -6.30 2.70 15.89
CA LEU A 150 -6.04 4.11 16.15
C LEU A 150 -6.73 5.03 15.14
N PHE A 151 -6.90 4.62 13.88
CA PHE A 151 -7.36 5.46 12.78
C PHE A 151 -8.65 4.98 12.11
N VAL A 152 -8.98 3.70 12.18
CA VAL A 152 -10.21 3.13 11.61
C VAL A 152 -11.48 3.88 12.08
N PRO A 153 -11.61 4.34 13.35
CA PRO A 153 -12.76 5.15 13.76
C PRO A 153 -12.91 6.48 13.00
N SER A 154 -11.85 6.94 12.32
CA SER A 154 -11.86 8.15 11.47
C SER A 154 -12.04 7.84 9.99
N ALA A 155 -12.30 6.58 9.63
CA ALA A 155 -12.56 6.17 8.25
C ALA A 155 -13.90 6.72 7.76
N ALA A 156 -13.92 7.17 6.51
CA ALA A 156 -15.14 7.65 5.84
C ALA A 156 -15.75 6.55 4.94
N GLU A 157 -14.90 5.72 4.34
CA GLU A 157 -15.30 4.65 3.42
C GLU A 157 -14.40 3.42 3.61
N GLU A 158 -14.99 2.24 3.42
CA GLU A 158 -14.29 0.94 3.37
C GLU A 158 -14.27 0.42 1.94
N PHE A 159 -13.15 -0.21 1.55
CA PHE A 159 -12.96 -0.79 0.23
C PHE A 159 -12.34 -2.18 0.34
N ALA A 160 -12.64 -3.00 -0.67
CA ALA A 160 -11.97 -4.28 -0.85
C ALA A 160 -10.67 -4.10 -1.65
N SER A 161 -9.57 -4.72 -1.20
CA SER A 161 -8.37 -5.00 -1.98
C SER A 161 -8.37 -6.48 -2.34
N PRO A 162 -8.71 -6.86 -3.59
CA PRO A 162 -8.73 -8.25 -4.02
C PRO A 162 -7.36 -8.90 -3.88
N VAL A 163 -7.33 -10.16 -3.41
CA VAL A 163 -6.09 -10.92 -3.22
C VAL A 163 -6.17 -12.29 -3.89
N ILE A 164 -5.00 -12.82 -4.24
CA ILE A 164 -4.79 -14.21 -4.61
C ILE A 164 -4.04 -14.87 -3.46
N ASP A 165 -4.69 -15.79 -2.76
CA ASP A 165 -4.07 -16.62 -1.74
C ASP A 165 -3.43 -17.85 -2.41
N ILE A 166 -2.12 -17.94 -2.29
CA ILE A 166 -1.29 -19.05 -2.77
C ILE A 166 -0.48 -19.69 -1.62
N SER A 167 -0.92 -19.48 -0.37
CA SER A 167 -0.24 -20.00 0.81
C SER A 167 -0.15 -21.53 0.84
N GLN A 168 -1.09 -22.20 0.15
CA GLN A 168 -1.12 -23.65 -0.03
C GLN A 168 -0.48 -24.11 -1.37
N GLY A 169 0.26 -23.22 -2.02
CA GLY A 169 0.89 -23.46 -3.32
C GLY A 169 0.01 -23.16 -4.53
N TYR A 170 0.65 -23.14 -5.70
CA TYR A 170 -0.04 -22.80 -6.95
C TYR A 170 -1.10 -23.82 -7.37
N GLU A 171 -0.87 -25.11 -7.16
CA GLU A 171 -1.81 -26.17 -7.51
C GLU A 171 -3.15 -26.02 -6.77
N ALA A 172 -3.10 -25.66 -5.49
CA ALA A 172 -4.29 -25.37 -4.70
C ALA A 172 -5.06 -24.16 -5.24
N TYR A 173 -4.35 -23.08 -5.59
CA TYR A 173 -4.95 -21.91 -6.24
C TYR A 173 -5.56 -22.25 -7.61
N GLU A 174 -4.87 -23.02 -8.44
CA GLU A 174 -5.38 -23.43 -9.74
C GLU A 174 -6.66 -24.28 -9.61
N ALA A 175 -6.72 -25.15 -8.58
CA ALA A 175 -7.94 -25.93 -8.28
C ALA A 175 -9.11 -25.00 -7.90
N VAL A 176 -8.88 -23.97 -7.10
CA VAL A 176 -9.89 -22.94 -6.78
C VAL A 176 -10.37 -22.23 -8.06
N LEU A 177 -9.45 -21.78 -8.92
CA LEU A 177 -9.82 -21.16 -10.19
C LEU A 177 -10.60 -22.10 -11.10
N ARG A 178 -10.23 -23.37 -11.15
CA ARG A 178 -10.92 -24.40 -11.95
C ARG A 178 -12.35 -24.62 -11.47
N ALA A 179 -12.58 -24.53 -10.16
CA ALA A 179 -13.92 -24.65 -9.58
C ALA A 179 -14.76 -23.36 -9.79
N GLN A 180 -14.19 -22.20 -9.51
CA GLN A 180 -14.91 -20.91 -9.55
C GLN A 180 -15.08 -20.35 -10.96
N SER A 181 -14.09 -20.53 -11.83
CA SER A 181 -14.01 -19.87 -13.13
C SER A 181 -13.39 -20.79 -14.21
N PRO A 182 -13.97 -22.00 -14.48
CA PRO A 182 -13.36 -22.98 -15.39
C PRO A 182 -13.17 -22.46 -16.82
N LYS A 183 -14.11 -21.64 -17.29
CA LYS A 183 -14.03 -21.00 -18.61
C LYS A 183 -12.86 -20.02 -18.70
N PHE A 184 -12.64 -19.23 -17.63
CA PHE A 184 -11.55 -18.26 -17.56
C PHE A 184 -10.21 -18.97 -17.68
N LEU A 185 -9.94 -19.96 -16.83
CA LEU A 185 -8.67 -20.69 -16.79
C LEU A 185 -8.41 -21.37 -18.14
N ARG A 186 -9.39 -22.13 -18.68
CA ARG A 186 -9.27 -22.80 -19.97
C ARG A 186 -8.97 -21.82 -21.11
N THR A 187 -9.70 -20.69 -21.13
CA THR A 187 -9.55 -19.69 -22.18
C THR A 187 -8.18 -19.00 -22.12
N THR A 188 -7.70 -18.67 -20.91
CA THR A 188 -6.40 -18.00 -20.72
C THR A 188 -5.26 -18.94 -21.11
N THR A 189 -5.29 -20.21 -20.70
CA THR A 189 -4.31 -21.21 -21.11
C THR A 189 -4.32 -21.47 -22.62
N ALA A 190 -5.51 -21.51 -23.24
CA ALA A 190 -5.61 -21.65 -24.70
C ALA A 190 -5.03 -20.44 -25.45
N LYS A 191 -5.23 -19.22 -24.94
CA LYS A 191 -4.64 -17.99 -25.49
C LYS A 191 -3.13 -17.98 -25.37
N GLU A 192 -2.56 -18.44 -24.26
CA GLU A 192 -1.12 -18.56 -24.07
C GLU A 192 -0.50 -19.54 -25.10
N ARG A 193 -1.09 -20.73 -25.24
CA ARG A 193 -0.65 -21.71 -26.24
C ARG A 193 -0.74 -21.15 -27.67
N ARG A 194 -1.80 -20.39 -27.97
CA ARG A 194 -1.95 -19.73 -29.26
C ARG A 194 -0.91 -18.65 -29.49
N LEU A 195 -0.63 -17.83 -28.48
CA LEU A 195 0.44 -16.83 -28.51
C LEU A 195 1.77 -17.50 -28.84
N GLY A 196 2.15 -18.54 -28.10
CA GLY A 196 3.41 -19.28 -28.34
C GLY A 196 3.50 -19.85 -29.74
N ARG A 197 2.43 -20.47 -30.26
CA ARG A 197 2.43 -21.00 -31.66
C ARG A 197 2.60 -19.91 -32.72
N GLN A 198 2.06 -18.70 -32.48
CA GLN A 198 2.11 -17.60 -33.47
C GLN A 198 3.41 -16.82 -33.43
N THR A 199 4.17 -16.90 -32.34
CA THR A 199 5.38 -16.09 -32.13
C THR A 199 6.67 -16.90 -31.94
N GLY A 200 6.61 -18.23 -32.04
CA GLY A 200 7.75 -19.08 -31.85
C GLY A 200 8.07 -19.43 -30.39
N GLY A 201 7.12 -19.19 -29.47
CA GLY A 201 7.26 -19.53 -28.04
C GLY A 201 6.89 -18.38 -27.11
N THR A 202 6.67 -18.72 -25.84
CA THR A 202 6.51 -17.75 -24.75
C THR A 202 7.53 -18.04 -23.66
N ARG A 203 8.05 -16.98 -23.04
CA ARG A 203 8.96 -17.06 -21.89
C ARG A 203 8.47 -16.08 -20.81
N PHE A 204 8.45 -16.54 -19.58
CA PHE A 204 8.13 -15.71 -18.43
C PHE A 204 9.36 -15.53 -17.53
N VAL A 205 9.60 -14.32 -17.05
CA VAL A 205 10.64 -13.99 -16.06
C VAL A 205 9.96 -13.32 -14.88
N PHE A 206 10.11 -13.90 -13.69
CA PHE A 206 9.47 -13.38 -12.47
C PHE A 206 10.14 -12.10 -11.97
N ASP A 207 11.48 -12.03 -11.99
CA ASP A 207 12.25 -10.88 -11.51
C ASP A 207 13.26 -10.46 -12.58
N GLU A 208 12.74 -9.81 -13.61
CA GLU A 208 13.52 -9.26 -14.72
C GLU A 208 14.40 -8.09 -14.25
N ARG A 209 15.67 -8.09 -14.66
CA ARG A 209 16.67 -7.10 -14.26
C ARG A 209 17.02 -6.11 -15.35
N ASP A 210 16.58 -6.33 -16.58
CA ASP A 210 16.85 -5.39 -17.67
C ASP A 210 16.13 -4.06 -17.43
N PRO A 211 16.86 -2.94 -17.28
CA PRO A 211 16.26 -1.64 -17.11
C PRO A 211 15.44 -1.18 -18.34
N ARG A 212 15.65 -1.80 -19.50
CA ARG A 212 14.83 -1.54 -20.71
C ARG A 212 13.41 -2.06 -20.51
N ALA A 213 13.25 -3.26 -19.91
CA ALA A 213 11.94 -3.82 -19.64
C ALA A 213 11.14 -2.94 -18.67
N LEU A 214 11.78 -2.37 -17.64
CA LEU A 214 11.15 -1.42 -16.73
C LEU A 214 10.72 -0.12 -17.46
N ARG A 215 11.54 0.41 -18.35
CA ARG A 215 11.17 1.58 -19.17
C ARG A 215 9.96 1.28 -20.04
N THR A 216 9.97 0.15 -20.73
CA THR A 216 8.84 -0.32 -21.58
C THR A 216 7.54 -0.42 -20.77
N LEU A 217 7.59 -0.99 -19.55
CA LEU A 217 6.44 -1.02 -18.65
C LEU A 217 5.91 0.40 -18.37
N MET A 218 6.78 1.33 -17.98
CA MET A 218 6.39 2.70 -17.65
C MET A 218 5.78 3.43 -18.85
N GLU A 219 6.33 3.25 -20.05
CA GLU A 219 5.81 3.80 -21.30
C GLU A 219 4.42 3.25 -21.62
N TRP A 220 4.23 1.93 -21.56
CA TRP A 220 2.92 1.31 -21.78
C TRP A 220 1.90 1.80 -20.75
N LYS A 221 2.30 1.89 -19.49
CA LYS A 221 1.39 2.33 -18.42
C LYS A 221 1.01 3.80 -18.57
N SER A 222 1.95 4.66 -18.92
CA SER A 222 1.72 6.07 -19.23
C SER A 222 0.74 6.21 -20.42
N ALA A 223 0.97 5.48 -21.51
CA ALA A 223 0.06 5.44 -22.66
C ALA A 223 -1.34 4.92 -22.27
N GLN A 224 -1.41 3.89 -21.40
CA GLN A 224 -2.68 3.35 -20.88
C GLN A 224 -3.45 4.42 -20.08
N TYR A 225 -2.79 5.18 -19.18
CA TYR A 225 -3.43 6.24 -18.41
C TYR A 225 -4.01 7.32 -19.33
N ARG A 226 -3.25 7.79 -20.33
CA ARG A 226 -3.72 8.77 -21.31
C ARG A 226 -4.92 8.27 -22.12
N ARG A 227 -4.86 7.02 -22.62
CA ARG A 227 -5.93 6.41 -23.40
C ARG A 227 -7.23 6.24 -22.60
N THR A 228 -7.12 5.94 -21.29
CA THR A 228 -8.27 5.73 -20.41
C THR A 228 -8.75 7.01 -19.71
N GLY A 229 -8.20 8.18 -20.03
CA GLY A 229 -8.56 9.47 -19.43
C GLY A 229 -8.17 9.59 -17.95
N ARG A 230 -7.29 8.74 -17.45
CA ARG A 230 -6.76 8.80 -16.08
C ARG A 230 -5.54 9.71 -16.05
N ARG A 231 -5.31 10.34 -14.89
CA ARG A 231 -4.08 11.10 -14.66
C ARG A 231 -2.87 10.20 -14.85
N ASP A 232 -1.98 10.60 -15.76
CA ASP A 232 -0.73 9.87 -15.98
C ASP A 232 0.18 10.01 -14.76
N ARG A 233 0.38 8.91 -14.04
CA ARG A 233 1.23 8.88 -12.85
C ARG A 233 2.70 9.00 -13.22
N PHE A 234 3.11 8.42 -14.35
CA PHE A 234 4.51 8.45 -14.80
C PHE A 234 4.91 9.77 -15.46
N ALA A 235 3.97 10.69 -15.71
CA ALA A 235 4.28 12.09 -15.99
C ALA A 235 4.78 12.87 -14.75
N GLN A 236 4.71 12.27 -13.56
CA GLN A 236 5.22 12.84 -12.31
C GLN A 236 6.61 12.26 -12.03
N GLU A 237 7.63 13.08 -12.14
CA GLU A 237 9.04 12.68 -12.00
C GLU A 237 9.31 11.90 -10.68
N TRP A 238 8.73 12.37 -9.56
CA TRP A 238 8.92 11.70 -8.27
C TRP A 238 8.42 10.25 -8.26
N ILE A 239 7.36 9.91 -9.02
CA ILE A 239 6.85 8.53 -9.12
C ILE A 239 7.79 7.67 -9.96
N THR A 240 8.26 8.21 -11.08
CA THR A 240 9.22 7.52 -11.95
C THR A 240 10.51 7.23 -11.20
N GLU A 241 11.00 8.20 -10.44
CA GLU A 241 12.22 8.03 -9.66
C GLU A 241 12.00 7.06 -8.47
N LEU A 242 10.86 7.14 -7.77
CA LEU A 242 10.48 6.19 -6.73
C LEU A 242 10.49 4.75 -7.26
N VAL A 243 9.87 4.51 -8.41
CA VAL A 243 9.82 3.18 -9.04
C VAL A 243 11.23 2.69 -9.39
N ARG A 244 12.11 3.53 -9.93
CA ARG A 244 13.52 3.17 -10.22
C ARG A 244 14.28 2.78 -8.96
N GLN A 245 14.16 3.55 -7.88
CA GLN A 245 14.81 3.26 -6.60
C GLN A 245 14.29 1.95 -6.00
N LEU A 246 12.99 1.75 -6.00
CA LEU A 246 12.40 0.52 -5.49
C LEU A 246 12.75 -0.70 -6.36
N ALA A 247 12.88 -0.51 -7.68
CA ALA A 247 13.35 -1.57 -8.59
C ALA A 247 14.79 -2.00 -8.28
N ALA A 248 15.61 -1.15 -7.66
CA ALA A 248 16.96 -1.48 -7.20
C ALA A 248 17.00 -1.99 -5.75
N THR A 249 15.91 -1.85 -4.99
CA THR A 249 15.85 -2.26 -3.58
C THR A 249 15.76 -3.78 -3.46
N ARG A 250 16.60 -4.38 -2.58
CA ARG A 250 16.70 -5.83 -2.36
C ARG A 250 16.84 -6.13 -0.88
N THR A 251 15.74 -6.10 -0.17
CA THR A 251 15.69 -6.50 1.25
C THR A 251 14.57 -7.51 1.46
N PRO A 252 14.64 -8.35 2.50
CA PRO A 252 13.62 -9.35 2.76
C PRO A 252 12.21 -8.79 2.97
N GLY A 253 12.09 -7.58 3.54
CA GLY A 253 10.80 -6.92 3.80
C GLY A 253 10.28 -6.11 2.61
N CYS A 254 11.18 -5.60 1.75
CA CYS A 254 10.80 -4.78 0.62
C CYS A 254 11.78 -4.94 -0.55
N SER A 255 11.34 -5.58 -1.61
CA SER A 255 12.11 -5.72 -2.86
C SER A 255 11.22 -5.38 -4.04
N GLY A 256 11.74 -4.61 -5.00
CA GLY A 256 11.07 -4.42 -6.27
C GLY A 256 11.14 -5.68 -7.13
N VAL A 257 10.03 -6.07 -7.73
CA VAL A 257 9.94 -7.22 -8.65
C VAL A 257 9.33 -6.76 -9.96
N LEU A 258 10.06 -6.97 -11.05
CA LEU A 258 9.59 -6.73 -12.41
C LEU A 258 9.33 -8.09 -13.07
N SER A 259 8.08 -8.45 -13.25
CA SER A 259 7.69 -9.67 -13.95
C SER A 259 7.39 -9.35 -15.41
N VAL A 260 7.93 -10.16 -16.34
CA VAL A 260 7.77 -9.93 -17.78
C VAL A 260 7.39 -11.21 -18.50
N LEU A 261 6.38 -11.13 -19.35
CA LEU A 261 6.01 -12.15 -20.32
C LEU A 261 6.54 -11.74 -21.68
N TYR A 262 7.30 -12.63 -22.30
CA TYR A 262 7.85 -12.47 -23.64
C TYR A 262 7.13 -13.39 -24.64
N ALA A 263 6.96 -12.91 -25.87
CA ALA A 263 6.63 -13.69 -27.04
C ALA A 263 7.84 -13.67 -27.96
N ALA A 264 8.48 -14.82 -28.13
CA ALA A 264 9.90 -14.90 -28.56
C ALA A 264 10.76 -13.97 -27.67
N ASP A 265 11.45 -12.99 -28.26
CA ASP A 265 12.29 -12.03 -27.52
C ASP A 265 11.62 -10.67 -27.24
N ARG A 266 10.37 -10.51 -27.69
CA ARG A 266 9.61 -9.27 -27.51
C ARG A 266 8.80 -9.32 -26.21
N PRO A 267 8.96 -8.36 -25.28
CA PRO A 267 8.07 -8.25 -24.14
C PRO A 267 6.63 -7.93 -24.61
N VAL A 268 5.63 -8.63 -24.06
CA VAL A 268 4.21 -8.47 -24.44
C VAL A 268 3.33 -8.08 -23.27
N ALA A 269 3.76 -8.37 -22.04
CA ALA A 269 3.16 -7.86 -20.81
C ALA A 269 4.22 -7.76 -19.73
N ALA A 270 4.09 -6.78 -18.85
CA ALA A 270 4.97 -6.59 -17.73
C ALA A 270 4.19 -6.10 -16.50
N HIS A 271 4.72 -6.40 -15.33
CA HIS A 271 4.19 -5.97 -14.05
C HIS A 271 5.34 -5.58 -13.13
N PHE A 272 5.26 -4.40 -12.54
CA PHE A 272 6.13 -4.00 -11.44
C PHE A 272 5.35 -3.98 -10.14
N GLY A 273 5.87 -4.66 -9.13
CA GLY A 273 5.33 -4.69 -7.78
C GLY A 273 6.43 -4.68 -6.73
N LEU A 274 5.99 -4.70 -5.48
CA LEU A 274 6.87 -4.81 -4.31
C LEU A 274 6.60 -6.13 -3.62
N ARG A 275 7.65 -6.84 -3.21
CA ARG A 275 7.52 -8.07 -2.43
C ARG A 275 8.14 -7.92 -1.05
N SER A 276 7.52 -8.55 -0.08
CA SER A 276 8.13 -8.99 1.17
C SER A 276 8.48 -10.49 1.08
N ARG A 277 8.74 -11.12 2.22
CA ARG A 277 8.93 -12.58 2.28
C ARG A 277 7.67 -13.35 1.89
N THR A 278 6.48 -12.84 2.23
CA THR A 278 5.22 -13.58 2.13
C THR A 278 4.16 -12.87 1.28
N VAL A 279 4.36 -11.62 0.90
CA VAL A 279 3.38 -10.81 0.15
C VAL A 279 4.02 -10.20 -1.09
N LEU A 280 3.35 -10.30 -2.24
CA LEU A 280 3.63 -9.51 -3.44
C LEU A 280 2.49 -8.52 -3.64
N SER A 281 2.76 -7.24 -3.42
CA SER A 281 1.83 -6.14 -3.73
C SER A 281 1.92 -5.81 -5.22
N CYS A 282 0.84 -6.08 -5.95
CA CYS A 282 0.75 -5.84 -7.39
C CYS A 282 0.46 -4.36 -7.66
N TRP A 283 1.40 -3.68 -8.31
CA TRP A 283 1.35 -2.22 -8.40
C TRP A 283 1.05 -1.68 -9.81
N PHE A 284 1.91 -1.96 -10.78
CA PHE A 284 1.80 -1.42 -12.13
C PHE A 284 1.80 -2.52 -13.19
N PRO A 285 0.63 -3.11 -13.52
CA PRO A 285 0.50 -3.99 -14.68
C PRO A 285 0.33 -3.17 -15.97
N ALA A 286 0.98 -3.59 -17.04
CA ALA A 286 0.78 -3.07 -18.39
C ALA A 286 1.04 -4.16 -19.44
N TYR A 287 0.55 -3.96 -20.65
CA TYR A 287 0.78 -4.87 -21.76
C TYR A 287 0.83 -4.10 -23.09
N ASP A 288 1.45 -4.70 -24.09
CA ASP A 288 1.47 -4.21 -25.45
C ASP A 288 0.08 -4.38 -26.11
N PRO A 289 -0.59 -3.28 -26.51
CA PRO A 289 -1.92 -3.36 -27.14
C PRO A 289 -2.00 -4.23 -28.40
N GLU A 290 -0.90 -4.40 -29.14
CA GLU A 290 -0.86 -5.27 -30.33
C GLU A 290 -1.21 -6.73 -29.99
N PHE A 291 -0.89 -7.15 -28.75
CA PHE A 291 -1.15 -8.50 -28.25
C PHE A 291 -2.45 -8.62 -27.46
N ALA A 292 -3.29 -7.60 -27.44
CA ALA A 292 -4.53 -7.57 -26.62
C ALA A 292 -5.46 -8.79 -26.87
N LYS A 293 -5.53 -9.30 -28.11
CA LYS A 293 -6.32 -10.49 -28.49
C LYS A 293 -5.94 -11.76 -27.71
N PHE A 294 -4.71 -11.83 -27.20
CA PHE A 294 -4.23 -12.95 -26.39
C PHE A 294 -4.40 -12.73 -24.88
N SER A 295 -4.86 -11.55 -24.45
CA SER A 295 -4.98 -11.20 -23.03
C SER A 295 -3.68 -11.41 -22.23
N PRO A 296 -2.53 -10.86 -22.69
CA PRO A 296 -1.23 -11.21 -22.13
C PRO A 296 -1.08 -10.81 -20.66
N GLY A 297 -1.83 -9.81 -20.19
CA GLY A 297 -1.87 -9.44 -18.77
C GLY A 297 -2.49 -10.53 -17.87
N LEU A 298 -3.47 -11.30 -18.37
CA LEU A 298 -4.04 -12.43 -17.62
C LEU A 298 -3.05 -13.59 -17.55
N ILE A 299 -2.39 -13.90 -18.66
CA ILE A 299 -1.33 -14.92 -18.72
C ILE A 299 -0.22 -14.55 -17.74
N LEU A 300 0.22 -13.29 -17.77
CA LEU A 300 1.24 -12.77 -16.85
C LEU A 300 0.86 -13.00 -15.38
N HIS A 301 -0.38 -12.68 -14.96
CA HIS A 301 -0.80 -12.86 -13.57
C HIS A 301 -0.82 -14.32 -13.14
N LEU A 302 -1.24 -15.26 -14.00
CA LEU A 302 -1.20 -16.69 -13.68
C LEU A 302 0.25 -17.17 -13.52
N ARG A 303 1.17 -16.76 -14.41
CA ARG A 303 2.60 -17.09 -14.30
C ARG A 303 3.25 -16.43 -13.09
N MET A 304 2.84 -15.21 -12.73
CA MET A 304 3.27 -14.55 -11.50
C MET A 304 2.84 -15.32 -10.26
N ALA A 305 1.59 -15.79 -10.20
CA ALA A 305 1.11 -16.57 -9.06
C ALA A 305 1.88 -17.89 -8.92
N GLU A 306 2.14 -18.58 -10.03
CA GLU A 306 2.94 -19.80 -10.08
C GLU A 306 4.36 -19.59 -9.55
N ALA A 307 5.06 -18.59 -10.08
CA ALA A 307 6.44 -18.28 -9.68
C ALA A 307 6.52 -17.73 -8.25
N ALA A 308 5.55 -16.92 -7.83
CA ALA A 308 5.49 -16.38 -6.47
C ALA A 308 5.32 -17.50 -5.44
N ALA A 309 4.47 -18.51 -5.72
CA ALA A 309 4.32 -19.68 -4.87
C ALA A 309 5.64 -20.47 -4.74
N ALA A 310 6.36 -20.64 -5.86
CA ALA A 310 7.67 -21.31 -5.86
C ALA A 310 8.73 -20.53 -5.04
N GLU A 311 8.60 -19.21 -4.95
CA GLU A 311 9.45 -18.32 -4.14
C GLU A 311 9.00 -18.21 -2.67
N GLY A 312 7.99 -18.98 -2.24
CA GLY A 312 7.46 -18.96 -0.87
C GLY A 312 6.58 -17.74 -0.53
N ILE A 313 6.13 -16.98 -1.54
CA ILE A 313 5.14 -15.94 -1.35
C ILE A 313 3.78 -16.60 -1.18
N GLY A 314 3.05 -16.22 -0.13
CA GLY A 314 1.72 -16.80 0.18
C GLY A 314 0.56 -15.94 -0.32
N LEU A 315 0.78 -14.67 -0.64
CA LEU A 315 -0.29 -13.73 -0.97
C LEU A 315 0.13 -12.76 -2.08
N LEU A 316 -0.71 -12.62 -3.12
CA LEU A 316 -0.63 -11.51 -4.07
C LEU A 316 -1.75 -10.53 -3.75
N ASP A 317 -1.42 -9.30 -3.37
CA ASP A 317 -2.37 -8.21 -3.20
C ASP A 317 -2.51 -7.45 -4.53
N LEU A 318 -3.69 -7.56 -5.17
CA LEU A 318 -3.96 -6.94 -6.46
C LEU A 318 -4.25 -5.44 -6.36
N GLY A 319 -4.22 -4.91 -5.14
CA GLY A 319 -4.53 -3.51 -4.86
C GLY A 319 -6.03 -3.17 -4.94
N ARG A 320 -6.40 -2.06 -4.34
CA ARG A 320 -7.77 -1.54 -4.30
C ARG A 320 -8.31 -1.24 -5.70
N GLY A 321 -9.62 -1.36 -5.84
CA GLY A 321 -10.38 -0.97 -7.01
C GLY A 321 -10.95 -2.13 -7.82
N ALA A 322 -12.17 -1.93 -8.29
CA ALA A 322 -12.87 -2.89 -9.12
C ALA A 322 -12.24 -2.97 -10.53
N ALA A 323 -11.98 -4.20 -10.98
CA ALA A 323 -11.60 -4.50 -12.35
C ALA A 323 -11.95 -5.96 -12.65
N GLU A 324 -12.56 -6.20 -13.79
CA GLU A 324 -13.06 -7.52 -14.22
C GLU A 324 -11.98 -8.62 -14.09
N TYR A 325 -10.73 -8.31 -14.45
CA TYR A 325 -9.64 -9.27 -14.33
C TYR A 325 -9.32 -9.66 -12.88
N LYS A 326 -9.50 -8.74 -11.92
CA LYS A 326 -9.27 -9.04 -10.50
C LYS A 326 -10.36 -9.97 -9.98
N ASP A 327 -11.61 -9.77 -10.41
CA ASP A 327 -12.71 -10.65 -10.02
C ASP A 327 -12.53 -12.07 -10.53
N ALA A 328 -11.90 -12.25 -11.70
CA ALA A 328 -11.60 -13.55 -12.25
C ALA A 328 -10.44 -14.27 -11.56
N LEU A 329 -9.50 -13.53 -10.95
CA LEU A 329 -8.28 -14.06 -10.36
C LEU A 329 -8.33 -14.20 -8.83
N LYS A 330 -9.15 -13.38 -8.15
CA LYS A 330 -9.15 -13.31 -6.69
C LYS A 330 -9.66 -14.58 -6.02
N THR A 331 -9.10 -14.88 -4.86
CA THR A 331 -9.59 -15.90 -3.93
C THR A 331 -10.25 -15.28 -2.69
N GLY A 332 -9.98 -13.99 -2.43
CA GLY A 332 -10.49 -13.25 -1.29
C GLY A 332 -10.26 -11.75 -1.44
N ALA A 333 -10.40 -11.02 -0.36
CA ALA A 333 -10.10 -9.58 -0.31
C ALA A 333 -9.66 -9.15 1.09
N LEU A 334 -8.70 -8.23 1.16
CA LEU A 334 -8.37 -7.49 2.36
C LEU A 334 -9.26 -6.25 2.45
N ARG A 335 -9.50 -5.77 3.67
CA ARG A 335 -10.19 -4.48 3.89
C ARG A 335 -9.18 -3.36 3.97
N VAL A 336 -9.44 -2.28 3.26
CA VAL A 336 -8.69 -1.03 3.34
C VAL A 336 -9.66 0.13 3.50
N TYR A 337 -9.20 1.21 4.12
CA TYR A 337 -10.06 2.33 4.45
C TYR A 337 -9.52 3.62 3.85
N GLU A 338 -10.45 4.52 3.53
CA GLU A 338 -10.16 5.91 3.15
C GLU A 338 -10.78 6.85 4.17
N GLY A 339 -10.03 7.88 4.57
CA GLY A 339 -10.53 8.81 5.57
C GLY A 339 -9.52 9.86 5.99
N SER A 340 -9.83 10.49 7.12
CA SER A 340 -8.98 11.51 7.72
C SER A 340 -9.17 11.56 9.22
N SER A 341 -8.12 11.33 9.98
CA SER A 341 -8.10 11.57 11.41
C SER A 341 -7.80 13.05 11.67
N VAL A 342 -8.70 13.74 12.38
CA VAL A 342 -8.62 15.19 12.59
C VAL A 342 -8.39 15.48 14.07
N ARG A 343 -7.42 16.33 14.36
CA ARG A 343 -7.21 16.89 15.70
C ARG A 343 -7.99 18.21 15.81
N PRO A 344 -9.04 18.30 16.63
CA PRO A 344 -9.81 19.53 16.81
C PRO A 344 -8.92 20.73 17.18
N GLY A 345 -9.17 21.89 16.56
CA GLY A 345 -8.45 23.12 16.82
C GLY A 345 -8.59 24.15 15.68
N PRO A 346 -8.14 25.39 15.85
CA PRO A 346 -8.36 26.46 14.87
C PRO A 346 -7.77 26.14 13.49
N ARG A 347 -6.61 25.48 13.40
CA ARG A 347 -6.00 25.07 12.14
C ARG A 347 -6.82 24.00 11.41
N ALA A 348 -7.48 23.10 12.14
CA ALA A 348 -8.39 22.11 11.57
C ALA A 348 -9.65 22.79 11.02
N ALA A 349 -10.20 23.76 11.73
CA ALA A 349 -11.36 24.54 11.30
C ALA A 349 -11.08 25.31 9.99
N VAL A 350 -9.95 25.99 9.87
CA VAL A 350 -9.53 26.67 8.64
C VAL A 350 -9.35 25.68 7.48
N SER A 351 -8.73 24.53 7.74
CA SER A 351 -8.56 23.46 6.74
C SER A 351 -9.90 22.87 6.29
N TRP A 352 -10.86 22.74 7.21
CA TRP A 352 -12.20 22.21 6.92
C TRP A 352 -13.02 23.18 6.05
N LEU A 353 -13.03 24.48 6.40
CA LEU A 353 -13.73 25.53 5.63
C LEU A 353 -13.27 25.59 4.17
N GLY A 354 -11.99 25.35 3.90
CA GLY A 354 -11.47 25.35 2.52
C GLY A 354 -11.78 24.10 1.70
N ARG A 355 -12.22 22.99 2.31
CA ARG A 355 -12.35 21.67 1.65
C ARG A 355 -13.74 21.09 1.62
N GLU A 356 -14.52 21.32 2.65
CA GLU A 356 -15.85 20.72 2.75
C GLU A 356 -16.74 21.06 1.56
N PRO A 357 -16.71 22.29 1.01
CA PRO A 357 -17.42 22.60 -0.22
C PRO A 357 -16.93 21.77 -1.42
N ALA A 358 -15.62 21.59 -1.57
CA ALA A 358 -15.04 20.83 -2.68
C ALA A 358 -15.30 19.30 -2.53
N ARG A 359 -15.24 18.74 -1.32
CA ARG A 359 -15.58 17.33 -1.05
C ARG A 359 -17.06 17.07 -1.29
N ARG A 360 -17.96 17.94 -0.83
CA ARG A 360 -19.40 17.82 -1.09
C ARG A 360 -19.72 17.92 -2.57
N ALA A 361 -19.09 18.86 -3.29
CA ALA A 361 -19.23 18.98 -4.73
C ALA A 361 -18.71 17.72 -5.45
N HIS A 362 -17.57 17.17 -5.04
CA HIS A 362 -17.03 15.94 -5.63
C HIS A 362 -17.89 14.71 -5.33
N GLY A 363 -18.39 14.57 -4.09
CA GLY A 363 -19.32 13.50 -3.70
C GLY A 363 -20.65 13.61 -4.46
N PHE A 364 -21.18 14.82 -4.61
CA PHE A 364 -22.39 15.10 -5.37
C PHE A 364 -22.27 14.73 -6.85
N VAL A 365 -21.12 15.03 -7.47
CA VAL A 365 -20.82 14.68 -8.88
C VAL A 365 -20.61 13.16 -9.02
N ARG A 366 -19.89 12.53 -8.08
CA ARG A 366 -19.61 11.08 -8.10
C ARG A 366 -20.86 10.23 -7.98
N ASN A 367 -21.83 10.66 -7.17
CA ASN A 367 -23.09 9.95 -6.94
C ASN A 367 -24.14 10.16 -8.06
N ARG A 368 -23.80 10.92 -9.12
CA ARG A 368 -24.68 11.16 -10.27
C ARG A 368 -23.96 10.82 -11.57
N PRO A 369 -24.16 9.62 -12.16
CA PRO A 369 -23.41 9.13 -13.33
C PRO A 369 -23.44 10.08 -14.54
N ARG A 370 -24.55 10.82 -14.72
CA ARG A 370 -24.69 11.80 -15.80
C ARG A 370 -23.83 13.05 -15.61
N LEU A 371 -23.63 13.50 -14.37
CA LEU A 371 -22.77 14.64 -14.05
C LEU A 371 -21.29 14.26 -13.98
N ALA A 372 -20.97 13.03 -13.58
CA ALA A 372 -19.60 12.51 -13.58
C ALA A 372 -19.00 12.50 -15.00
N GLY A 373 -19.78 12.15 -16.01
CA GLY A 373 -19.36 12.19 -17.42
C GLY A 373 -19.11 13.61 -17.96
N TYR A 374 -19.88 14.59 -17.52
CA TYR A 374 -19.66 15.99 -17.89
C TYR A 374 -18.44 16.59 -17.18
N ALA A 375 -18.31 16.38 -15.87
CA ALA A 375 -17.17 16.86 -15.09
C ALA A 375 -15.84 16.29 -15.59
N GLN A 376 -15.82 15.00 -15.99
CA GLN A 376 -14.63 14.35 -16.55
C GLN A 376 -14.22 14.99 -17.90
N ARG A 377 -15.20 15.33 -18.76
CA ARG A 377 -14.94 15.99 -20.05
C ARG A 377 -14.39 17.40 -19.86
N THR A 378 -14.93 18.15 -18.90
CA THR A 378 -14.50 19.54 -18.62
C THR A 378 -13.11 19.57 -17.98
N LEU A 379 -12.80 18.66 -17.06
CA LEU A 379 -11.47 18.51 -16.47
C LEU A 379 -10.41 18.10 -17.50
N ASN A 380 -10.77 17.27 -18.48
CA ASN A 380 -9.90 16.88 -19.58
C ASN A 380 -9.65 18.05 -20.57
N GLN A 381 -10.62 18.97 -20.74
CA GLN A 381 -10.44 20.19 -21.55
C GLN A 381 -9.55 21.22 -20.86
N VAL A 382 -9.73 21.45 -19.56
CA VAL A 382 -8.88 22.37 -18.77
C VAL A 382 -7.46 21.85 -18.63
N GLY A 383 -7.26 20.51 -18.52
CA GLY A 383 -5.93 19.90 -18.55
C GLY A 383 -5.18 20.18 -19.86
N ARG A 384 -5.85 20.09 -21.00
CA ARG A 384 -5.26 20.37 -22.33
C ARG A 384 -4.93 21.85 -22.56
N LEU A 385 -5.59 22.78 -21.86
CA LEU A 385 -5.32 24.22 -21.95
C LEU A 385 -4.16 24.66 -21.05
N ARG A 386 -3.73 23.86 -20.09
CA ARG A 386 -2.55 24.11 -19.23
C ARG A 386 -1.25 23.47 -19.75
N GLU A 387 -1.34 22.65 -20.78
CA GLU A 387 -0.20 22.02 -21.47
C GLU A 387 0.17 22.75 -22.79
N ARG A 388 -0.48 23.87 -23.09
CA ARG A 388 -0.10 24.82 -24.13
C ARG A 388 0.45 26.11 -23.47
#